data_7c2de5dac1e9ce3ba141ca79d6e18090
#
_entry.id   7c2de5dac1e9ce3ba141ca79d6e18090
#
_cell.length_a   1.000
_cell.length_b   1.000
_cell.length_c   1.000
_cell.angle_alpha   90.00
_cell.angle_beta   90.00
_cell.angle_gamma   90.00
#
_symmetry.space_group_name_H-M   'P 1'
#
loop_
_entity.id
_entity.type
_entity.pdbx_description
1 polymer ?
#
loop_
_entity_poly.entity_id
_entity_poly.type
_entity_poly.pdbx_seq_one_letter_code
_entity_poly.pdbx_strand_id
1 'polypeptide(L)'
;MFKLDLEKAEEPEIKLPTSTAEFHKNIHFCFIDYAKAFDCVDHNKLWKILKEMGIADYLTYLLRNLYAGQEATVRTGHGTTDWFQIGKGVCQGYILSPCLFNLHAEDIMWNARLDEGQSGIKIAGRNINNLRYADDTTLMTESEEELNSLLIKVKEESEKLA
;
A
#
# COMPACT_ATOMS: atom_id res chain seq x y z
N MET A 1 -11.86 7.48 0.57
CA MET A 1 -11.33 8.62 -0.19
C MET A 1 -9.84 8.66 0.07
N PHE A 2 -9.05 8.06 -0.82
CA PHE A 2 -7.60 8.10 -0.73
C PHE A 2 -7.15 9.53 -0.98
N LYS A 3 -6.52 10.15 -0.01
CA LYS A 3 -5.81 11.39 -0.19
C LYS A 3 -4.34 11.02 -0.36
N LEU A 4 -3.88 10.99 -1.61
CA LEU A 4 -2.47 10.97 -1.91
C LEU A 4 -1.92 12.37 -1.57
N ASP A 5 -1.26 12.53 -0.47
CA ASP A 5 -0.48 13.72 -0.19
C ASP A 5 0.89 13.53 -0.88
N LEU A 6 0.98 14.11 -2.09
CA LEU A 6 2.24 14.20 -2.82
C LEU A 6 3.08 15.30 -2.15
N GLU A 7 3.88 14.94 -1.17
CA GLU A 7 4.98 15.78 -0.76
C GLU A 7 6.09 15.64 -1.81
N LYS A 8 6.33 16.74 -2.52
CA LYS A 8 7.51 16.90 -3.36
C LYS A 8 8.70 16.93 -2.43
N ALA A 9 9.33 15.76 -2.20
CA ALA A 9 10.49 15.67 -1.34
C ALA A 9 11.60 16.55 -1.96
N GLU A 10 12.11 17.51 -1.18
CA GLU A 10 13.43 18.09 -1.40
C GLU A 10 14.41 16.92 -1.48
N GLU A 11 15.31 16.94 -2.47
CA GLU A 11 16.29 15.89 -2.75
C GLU A 11 17.01 15.48 -1.46
N PRO A 12 16.74 14.32 -0.86
CA PRO A 12 17.60 13.81 0.17
C PRO A 12 18.91 13.41 -0.49
N GLU A 13 20.03 13.96 -0.04
CA GLU A 13 21.36 13.46 -0.37
C GLU A 13 21.49 12.04 0.17
N ILE A 14 20.91 11.07 -0.53
CA ILE A 14 21.10 9.66 -0.23
C ILE A 14 22.50 9.32 -0.69
N LYS A 15 23.45 9.24 0.24
CA LYS A 15 24.76 8.65 -0.01
C LYS A 15 24.58 7.15 -0.25
N LEU A 16 24.29 6.80 -1.50
CA LEU A 16 24.33 5.42 -1.94
C LEU A 16 25.75 4.84 -1.82
N PRO A 17 25.89 3.54 -1.53
CA PRO A 17 27.20 2.91 -1.47
C PRO A 17 28.01 3.17 -2.75
N THR A 18 29.30 3.32 -2.63
CA THR A 18 30.28 3.80 -3.62
C THR A 18 30.23 3.06 -4.98
N SER A 19 29.55 1.94 -5.09
CA SER A 19 29.40 1.17 -6.34
C SER A 19 28.36 1.74 -7.32
N THR A 20 27.47 2.63 -6.88
CA THR A 20 26.45 3.30 -7.70
C THR A 20 26.93 4.66 -8.21
N ALA A 21 28.01 5.20 -7.68
CA ALA A 21 28.60 6.48 -8.10
C ALA A 21 29.23 6.44 -9.52
N GLU A 22 29.35 5.25 -10.13
CA GLU A 22 29.93 5.11 -11.48
C GLU A 22 28.94 5.47 -12.61
N PHE A 23 27.65 5.52 -12.33
CA PHE A 23 26.64 5.93 -13.29
C PHE A 23 25.96 7.19 -12.78
N HIS A 24 26.36 8.36 -13.28
CA HIS A 24 25.69 9.66 -13.05
C HIS A 24 24.29 9.67 -13.68
N LYS A 25 23.39 8.84 -13.17
CA LYS A 25 21.99 8.82 -13.57
C LYS A 25 21.16 9.51 -12.51
N ASN A 26 20.32 10.44 -12.93
CA ASN A 26 19.33 11.02 -12.06
C ASN A 26 18.31 9.93 -11.67
N ILE A 27 17.99 9.84 -10.40
CA ILE A 27 16.95 8.96 -9.89
C ILE A 27 15.86 9.83 -9.30
N HIS A 28 14.63 9.59 -9.74
CA HIS A 28 13.45 10.29 -9.27
C HIS A 28 12.71 9.38 -8.29
N PHE A 29 12.32 9.96 -7.15
CA PHE A 29 11.60 9.26 -6.09
C PHE A 29 10.22 9.89 -5.90
N CYS A 30 9.24 9.05 -5.61
CA CYS A 30 7.92 9.46 -5.14
C CYS A 30 7.57 8.66 -3.90
N PHE A 31 7.32 9.34 -2.79
CA PHE A 31 6.87 8.73 -1.54
C PHE A 31 5.34 8.75 -1.51
N ILE A 32 4.75 7.60 -1.27
CA ILE A 32 3.31 7.42 -1.16
C ILE A 32 3.00 7.11 0.30
N ASP A 33 2.24 8.00 0.93
CA ASP A 33 1.66 7.80 2.26
C ASP A 33 0.16 7.52 2.10
N TYR A 34 -0.30 6.39 2.66
CA TYR A 34 -1.71 6.01 2.60
C TYR A 34 -2.46 6.66 3.76
N ALA A 35 -3.23 7.70 3.46
CA ALA A 35 -4.12 8.30 4.45
C ALA A 35 -5.08 7.25 5.01
N LYS A 36 -4.99 6.95 6.31
CA LYS A 36 -5.80 5.94 7.00
C LYS A 36 -5.69 4.54 6.39
N ALA A 37 -4.46 4.09 6.12
CA ALA A 37 -4.14 2.82 5.49
C ALA A 37 -5.00 1.65 6.00
N PHE A 38 -5.02 1.44 7.33
CA PHE A 38 -5.76 0.35 7.97
C PHE A 38 -7.29 0.54 7.91
N ASP A 39 -7.79 1.77 7.96
CA ASP A 39 -9.24 2.06 7.99
C ASP A 39 -9.88 1.92 6.60
N CYS A 40 -9.09 1.93 5.53
CA CYS A 40 -9.59 1.94 4.15
C CYS A 40 -9.82 0.54 3.56
N VAL A 41 -9.31 -0.51 4.19
CA VAL A 41 -9.39 -1.88 3.66
C VAL A 41 -10.84 -2.36 3.59
N ASP A 42 -11.38 -2.54 2.37
CA ASP A 42 -12.70 -3.12 2.17
C ASP A 42 -12.65 -4.63 2.42
N HIS A 43 -13.49 -5.13 3.34
CA HIS A 43 -13.49 -6.55 3.71
C HIS A 43 -13.84 -7.46 2.53
N ASN A 44 -14.83 -7.10 1.70
CA ASN A 44 -15.25 -7.96 0.60
C ASN A 44 -14.15 -8.09 -0.46
N LYS A 45 -13.46 -6.97 -0.74
CA LYS A 45 -12.32 -6.95 -1.65
C LYS A 45 -11.15 -7.75 -1.08
N LEU A 46 -10.86 -7.57 0.21
CA LEU A 46 -9.80 -8.33 0.90
C LEU A 46 -10.02 -9.84 0.79
N TRP A 47 -11.28 -10.33 1.01
CA TRP A 47 -11.55 -11.76 0.90
C TRP A 47 -11.36 -12.29 -0.51
N LYS A 48 -11.65 -11.49 -1.52
CA LYS A 48 -11.41 -11.82 -2.92
C LYS A 48 -9.91 -11.91 -3.21
N ILE A 49 -9.15 -10.90 -2.78
CA ILE A 49 -7.68 -10.86 -2.90
C ILE A 49 -7.04 -12.10 -2.27
N LEU A 50 -7.40 -12.44 -1.03
CA LEU A 50 -6.87 -13.63 -0.36
C LEU A 50 -7.12 -14.91 -1.14
N LYS A 51 -8.30 -15.04 -1.73
CA LYS A 51 -8.66 -16.20 -2.57
C LYS A 51 -7.83 -16.22 -3.88
N GLU A 52 -7.67 -15.08 -4.54
CA GLU A 52 -6.88 -14.95 -5.77
C GLU A 52 -5.39 -15.24 -5.53
N MET A 53 -4.87 -14.88 -4.37
CA MET A 53 -3.51 -15.21 -3.91
C MET A 53 -3.34 -16.68 -3.47
N GLY A 54 -4.39 -17.50 -3.53
CA GLY A 54 -4.34 -18.92 -3.19
C GLY A 54 -4.34 -19.22 -1.69
N ILE A 55 -4.75 -18.27 -0.85
CA ILE A 55 -4.95 -18.52 0.59
C ILE A 55 -6.10 -19.51 0.76
N ALA A 56 -5.86 -20.53 1.58
CA ALA A 56 -6.82 -21.62 1.77
C ALA A 56 -8.19 -21.12 2.26
N ASP A 57 -9.27 -21.65 1.67
CA ASP A 57 -10.64 -21.23 1.93
C ASP A 57 -11.01 -21.26 3.42
N TYR A 58 -10.53 -22.22 4.18
CA TYR A 58 -10.80 -22.33 5.62
C TYR A 58 -10.18 -21.16 6.40
N LEU A 59 -8.99 -20.68 6.01
CA LEU A 59 -8.35 -19.52 6.64
C LEU A 59 -9.10 -18.23 6.31
N THR A 60 -9.48 -18.05 5.05
CA THR A 60 -10.31 -16.93 4.62
C THR A 60 -11.67 -16.93 5.36
N TYR A 61 -12.27 -18.10 5.56
CA TYR A 61 -13.51 -18.24 6.34
C TYR A 61 -13.31 -17.83 7.81
N LEU A 62 -12.22 -18.27 8.46
CA LEU A 62 -11.90 -17.88 9.84
C LEU A 62 -11.69 -16.37 9.96
N LEU A 63 -10.96 -15.77 9.02
CA LEU A 63 -10.74 -14.32 9.00
C LEU A 63 -12.06 -13.56 8.81
N ARG A 64 -12.92 -14.02 7.89
CA ARG A 64 -14.24 -13.42 7.70
C ARG A 64 -15.08 -13.45 8.97
N ASN A 65 -15.06 -14.57 9.71
CA ASN A 65 -15.78 -14.69 10.97
C ASN A 65 -15.20 -13.76 12.06
N LEU A 66 -13.88 -13.57 12.07
CA LEU A 66 -13.20 -12.65 13.00
C LEU A 66 -13.64 -11.20 12.79
N TYR A 67 -13.88 -10.80 11.54
CA TYR A 67 -14.30 -9.45 11.17
C TYR A 67 -15.82 -9.28 11.03
N ALA A 68 -16.58 -10.38 11.04
CA ALA A 68 -18.03 -10.33 10.92
C ALA A 68 -18.69 -9.80 12.19
N GLY A 69 -19.60 -8.85 12.04
CA GLY A 69 -20.39 -8.33 13.15
C GLY A 69 -19.59 -7.54 14.20
N GLN A 70 -18.41 -7.03 13.85
CA GLN A 70 -17.65 -6.17 14.74
C GLN A 70 -18.40 -4.85 14.95
N GLU A 71 -18.48 -4.46 16.21
CA GLU A 71 -19.11 -3.20 16.63
C GLU A 71 -18.11 -2.38 17.44
N ALA A 72 -18.28 -1.06 17.38
CA ALA A 72 -17.48 -0.13 18.13
C ALA A 72 -18.34 0.94 18.79
N THR A 73 -17.79 1.54 19.82
CA THR A 73 -18.31 2.74 20.47
C THR A 73 -17.16 3.68 20.77
N VAL A 74 -17.40 4.97 20.72
CA VAL A 74 -16.38 5.99 20.98
C VAL A 74 -16.66 6.69 22.29
N ARG A 75 -15.66 6.72 23.17
CA ARG A 75 -15.72 7.47 24.41
C ARG A 75 -15.25 8.91 24.15
N THR A 76 -16.14 9.87 24.41
CA THR A 76 -15.86 11.29 24.30
C THR A 76 -15.87 11.95 25.67
N GLY A 77 -15.45 13.20 25.79
CA GLY A 77 -15.56 13.98 27.03
C GLY A 77 -17.00 14.20 27.51
N HIS A 78 -18.00 13.97 26.62
CA HIS A 78 -19.44 14.14 26.91
C HIS A 78 -20.20 12.82 27.10
N GLY A 79 -19.51 11.69 27.09
CA GLY A 79 -20.10 10.35 27.22
C GLY A 79 -19.63 9.37 26.14
N THR A 80 -20.36 8.27 26.00
CA THR A 80 -20.09 7.21 25.03
C THR A 80 -21.14 7.25 23.94
N THR A 81 -20.73 7.09 22.68
CA THR A 81 -21.67 7.00 21.56
C THR A 81 -22.49 5.70 21.64
N ASP A 82 -23.57 5.63 20.86
CA ASP A 82 -24.22 4.36 20.58
C ASP A 82 -23.26 3.42 19.83
N TRP A 83 -23.53 2.11 19.95
CA TRP A 83 -22.78 1.10 19.21
C TRP A 83 -23.06 1.21 17.72
N PHE A 84 -22.01 1.14 16.92
CA PHE A 84 -22.10 1.13 15.45
C PHE A 84 -21.28 -0.01 14.87
N GLN A 85 -21.72 -0.57 13.74
CA GLN A 85 -21.03 -1.65 13.08
C GLN A 85 -19.83 -1.16 12.29
N ILE A 86 -18.74 -1.94 12.35
CA ILE A 86 -17.53 -1.73 11.57
C ILE A 86 -17.68 -2.52 10.27
N GLY A 87 -17.87 -1.81 9.15
CA GLY A 87 -18.05 -2.42 7.82
C GLY A 87 -16.77 -2.52 6.99
N LYS A 88 -15.68 -1.87 7.40
CA LYS A 88 -14.39 -1.86 6.70
C LYS A 88 -13.25 -1.54 7.66
N GLY A 89 -12.03 -1.73 7.18
CA GLY A 89 -10.80 -1.49 7.92
C GLY A 89 -10.29 -2.74 8.63
N VAL A 90 -9.01 -2.71 8.97
CA VAL A 90 -8.35 -3.71 9.83
C VAL A 90 -7.95 -3.07 11.14
N CYS A 91 -8.21 -3.76 12.25
CA CYS A 91 -8.05 -3.19 13.58
C CYS A 91 -6.58 -2.89 13.88
N GLN A 92 -6.26 -1.64 14.21
CA GLN A 92 -4.92 -1.28 14.68
C GLN A 92 -4.59 -2.04 15.98
N GLY A 93 -3.36 -2.54 16.07
CA GLY A 93 -2.90 -3.31 17.24
C GLY A 93 -3.16 -4.81 17.16
N TYR A 94 -3.90 -5.33 16.19
CA TYR A 94 -4.02 -6.77 15.98
C TYR A 94 -2.82 -7.28 15.20
N ILE A 95 -2.29 -8.43 15.60
CA ILE A 95 -1.10 -9.04 14.98
C ILE A 95 -1.27 -9.36 13.48
N LEU A 96 -2.51 -9.59 13.03
CA LEU A 96 -2.83 -9.90 11.64
C LEU A 96 -3.03 -8.66 10.76
N SER A 97 -3.32 -7.50 11.35
CA SER A 97 -3.67 -6.30 10.59
C SER A 97 -2.58 -5.81 9.63
N PRO A 98 -1.30 -5.77 10.03
CA PRO A 98 -0.23 -5.43 9.09
C PRO A 98 -0.13 -6.41 7.92
N CYS A 99 -0.30 -7.72 8.18
CA CYS A 99 -0.27 -8.74 7.12
C CYS A 99 -1.43 -8.58 6.13
N LEU A 100 -2.64 -8.32 6.63
CA LEU A 100 -3.82 -8.13 5.79
C LEU A 100 -3.72 -6.84 4.97
N PHE A 101 -3.21 -5.77 5.57
CA PHE A 101 -2.94 -4.54 4.84
C PHE A 101 -1.87 -4.75 3.77
N ASN A 102 -0.76 -5.43 4.08
CA ASN A 102 0.30 -5.70 3.11
C ASN A 102 -0.21 -6.51 1.92
N LEU A 103 -1.08 -7.52 2.14
CA LEU A 103 -1.70 -8.28 1.06
C LEU A 103 -2.62 -7.41 0.19
N HIS A 104 -3.35 -6.50 0.81
CA HIS A 104 -4.17 -5.52 0.08
C HIS A 104 -3.32 -4.54 -0.75
N ALA A 105 -2.23 -4.02 -0.19
CA ALA A 105 -1.29 -3.15 -0.89
C ALA A 105 -0.54 -3.90 -2.01
N GLU A 106 -0.21 -5.18 -1.80
CA GLU A 106 0.39 -6.04 -2.83
C GLU A 106 -0.50 -6.18 -4.05
N ASP A 107 -1.80 -6.39 -3.84
CA ASP A 107 -2.78 -6.48 -4.92
C ASP A 107 -2.85 -5.20 -5.76
N ILE A 108 -2.81 -4.02 -5.12
CA ILE A 108 -2.74 -2.73 -5.83
C ILE A 108 -1.51 -2.69 -6.76
N MET A 109 -0.34 -3.04 -6.23
CA MET A 109 0.91 -2.98 -6.99
C MET A 109 0.96 -4.01 -8.11
N TRP A 110 0.43 -5.21 -7.86
CA TRP A 110 0.31 -6.26 -8.87
C TRP A 110 -0.60 -5.83 -10.03
N ASN A 111 -1.78 -5.30 -9.72
CA ASN A 111 -2.72 -4.83 -10.73
C ASN A 111 -2.22 -3.59 -11.48
N ALA A 112 -1.44 -2.73 -10.84
CA ALA A 112 -0.72 -1.63 -11.49
C ALA A 112 0.40 -2.11 -12.43
N ARG A 113 0.70 -3.43 -12.47
CA ARG A 113 1.72 -4.07 -13.29
C ARG A 113 3.11 -3.44 -13.14
N LEU A 114 3.47 -3.10 -11.92
CA LEU A 114 4.77 -2.49 -11.66
C LEU A 114 5.91 -3.48 -11.94
N ASP A 115 5.69 -4.77 -11.73
CA ASP A 115 6.72 -5.80 -11.92
C ASP A 115 6.99 -6.13 -13.41
N GLU A 116 6.03 -5.88 -14.31
CA GLU A 116 6.15 -6.15 -15.74
C GLU A 116 6.81 -5.00 -16.53
N GLY A 117 6.97 -3.82 -15.89
CA GLY A 117 7.50 -2.62 -16.54
C GLY A 117 9.02 -2.64 -16.68
N GLN A 118 9.53 -2.04 -17.79
CA GLN A 118 10.95 -1.70 -17.90
C GLN A 118 11.32 -0.45 -17.10
N SER A 119 10.32 0.27 -16.58
CA SER A 119 10.48 1.46 -15.75
C SER A 119 11.08 1.10 -14.40
N GLY A 120 12.05 1.88 -13.94
CA GLY A 120 12.74 1.66 -12.68
C GLY A 120 14.24 1.87 -12.80
N ILE A 121 14.95 1.54 -11.75
CA ILE A 121 16.41 1.61 -11.68
C ILE A 121 17.02 0.21 -11.73
N LYS A 122 18.14 0.07 -12.43
CA LYS A 122 18.85 -1.21 -12.51
C LYS A 122 19.90 -1.29 -11.41
N ILE A 123 19.72 -2.20 -10.46
CA ILE A 123 20.67 -2.49 -9.39
C ILE A 123 21.10 -3.95 -9.50
N ALA A 124 22.38 -4.21 -9.69
CA ALA A 124 22.94 -5.57 -9.82
C ALA A 124 22.18 -6.44 -10.84
N GLY A 125 21.78 -5.85 -11.98
CA GLY A 125 21.06 -6.54 -13.05
C GLY A 125 19.56 -6.76 -12.82
N ARG A 126 19.04 -6.33 -11.68
CA ARG A 126 17.59 -6.37 -11.36
C ARG A 126 16.98 -5.00 -11.55
N ASN A 127 15.78 -4.97 -12.11
CA ASN A 127 15.00 -3.74 -12.21
C ASN A 127 14.21 -3.55 -10.91
N ILE A 128 14.37 -2.38 -10.27
CA ILE A 128 13.68 -2.01 -9.04
C ILE A 128 12.96 -0.70 -9.30
N ASN A 129 11.65 -0.69 -9.16
CA ASN A 129 10.82 0.50 -9.37
C ASN A 129 9.98 0.88 -8.16
N ASN A 130 9.95 0.03 -7.14
CA ASN A 130 9.27 0.32 -5.88
C ASN A 130 9.98 -0.32 -4.68
N LEU A 131 9.85 0.32 -3.53
CA LEU A 131 10.21 -0.22 -2.21
C LEU A 131 9.02 -0.02 -1.28
N ARG A 132 8.75 -1.02 -0.44
CA ARG A 132 7.62 -1.00 0.48
C ARG A 132 8.03 -1.41 1.88
N TYR A 133 7.52 -0.67 2.85
CA TYR A 133 7.69 -1.00 4.26
C TYR A 133 6.42 -0.61 5.01
N ALA A 134 5.66 -1.60 5.45
CA ALA A 134 4.33 -1.42 6.05
C ALA A 134 3.41 -0.61 5.11
N ASP A 135 2.96 0.55 5.55
CA ASP A 135 2.15 1.50 4.78
C ASP A 135 2.96 2.50 3.93
N ASP A 136 4.27 2.56 4.12
CA ASP A 136 5.13 3.42 3.31
C ASP A 136 5.48 2.75 1.97
N THR A 137 5.24 3.44 0.88
CA THR A 137 5.61 3.00 -0.47
C THR A 137 6.44 4.07 -1.15
N THR A 138 7.56 3.67 -1.74
CA THR A 138 8.41 4.57 -2.53
C THR A 138 8.50 4.04 -3.95
N LEU A 139 8.11 4.85 -4.93
CA LEU A 139 8.37 4.59 -6.35
C LEU A 139 9.68 5.23 -6.76
N MET A 140 10.41 4.60 -7.69
CA MET A 140 11.70 5.09 -8.19
C MET A 140 11.90 4.77 -9.66
N THR A 141 12.42 5.75 -10.41
CA THR A 141 12.66 5.63 -11.86
C THR A 141 13.86 6.47 -12.27
N GLU A 142 14.35 6.27 -13.51
CA GLU A 142 15.41 7.07 -14.11
C GLU A 142 14.87 8.37 -14.75
N SER A 143 13.53 8.53 -14.91
CA SER A 143 12.92 9.75 -15.47
C SER A 143 11.64 10.16 -14.73
N GLU A 144 11.32 11.45 -14.77
CA GLU A 144 10.11 12.01 -14.15
C GLU A 144 8.85 11.53 -14.88
N GLU A 145 8.89 11.37 -16.20
CA GLU A 145 7.77 10.90 -17.02
C GLU A 145 7.39 9.47 -16.66
N GLU A 146 8.38 8.60 -16.46
CA GLU A 146 8.15 7.24 -16.00
C GLU A 146 7.56 7.21 -14.59
N LEU A 147 8.07 8.06 -13.70
CA LEU A 147 7.57 8.15 -12.32
C LEU A 147 6.09 8.56 -12.30
N ASN A 148 5.73 9.59 -13.07
CA ASN A 148 4.35 10.04 -13.21
C ASN A 148 3.44 8.94 -13.79
N SER A 149 3.92 8.19 -14.78
CA SER A 149 3.18 7.06 -15.35
C SER A 149 2.91 5.95 -14.32
N LEU A 150 3.91 5.59 -13.51
CA LEU A 150 3.75 4.61 -12.43
C LEU A 150 2.77 5.10 -11.38
N LEU A 151 2.90 6.36 -10.97
CA LEU A 151 2.04 6.97 -9.97
C LEU A 151 0.56 6.98 -10.39
N ILE A 152 0.27 7.33 -11.66
CA ILE A 152 -1.09 7.30 -12.19
C ILE A 152 -1.66 5.88 -12.11
N LYS A 153 -0.92 4.86 -12.50
CA LYS A 153 -1.36 3.46 -12.43
C LYS A 153 -1.67 3.04 -10.99
N VAL A 154 -0.78 3.32 -10.04
CA VAL A 154 -1.00 3.00 -8.63
C VAL A 154 -2.24 3.71 -8.09
N LYS A 155 -2.42 4.98 -8.45
CA LYS A 155 -3.58 5.77 -8.05
C LYS A 155 -4.88 5.16 -8.60
N GLU A 156 -4.94 4.83 -9.88
CA GLU A 156 -6.12 4.22 -10.52
C GLU A 156 -6.49 2.89 -9.88
N GLU A 157 -5.52 2.02 -9.58
CA GLU A 157 -5.78 0.74 -8.92
C GLU A 157 -6.21 0.93 -7.47
N SER A 158 -5.59 1.86 -6.74
CA SER A 158 -6.00 2.16 -5.36
C SER A 158 -7.42 2.73 -5.28
N GLU A 159 -7.84 3.55 -6.24
CA GLU A 159 -9.22 4.08 -6.31
C GLU A 159 -10.25 2.99 -6.61
N LYS A 160 -9.89 1.94 -7.38
CA LYS A 160 -10.76 0.78 -7.60
C LYS A 160 -10.96 -0.05 -6.33
N LEU A 161 -9.99 -0.05 -5.43
CA LEU A 161 -10.01 -0.81 -4.19
C LEU A 161 -10.57 -0.04 -2.98
N ALA A 162 -10.75 1.27 -3.07
CA ALA A 162 -11.41 2.10 -2.05
C ALA A 162 -12.93 1.98 -2.13
#